data_a6eacb33c11697640d593366db0ed914
#
_entry.id   a6eacb33c11697640d593366db0ed914
#
_cell.length_a   1.000
_cell.length_b   1.000
_cell.length_c   1.000
_cell.angle_alpha   90.00
_cell.angle_beta   90.00
_cell.angle_gamma   90.00
#
_symmetry.space_group_name_H-M   'P 1'
#
loop_
_entity.id
_entity.type
_entity.pdbx_description
1 polymer ?
#
loop_
_entity_poly.entity_id
_entity_poly.type
_entity_poly.pdbx_seq_one_letter_code
_entity_poly.pdbx_strand_id
1 'polypeptide(L)'
;MSHVRMGNNGEEVFSPLPGDASDDVIIALEPGEGLRALHLLKPSGVMVVACSGVAPTVGDFKSPSYNPAKMIEALQASGAHVVVVDDVALCDALGSRKALNIIMLASALKAVNAPESQSALRGVLTLDDMRAVVPACVKGRFVEMNLRAVSLVEGV
;
A
#
# COMPACT_ATOMS: atom_id res chain seq x y z
N MET A 1 0.47 -10.40 7.72
CA MET A 1 0.90 -8.98 7.85
C MET A 1 2.41 -8.96 8.03
N SER A 2 3.10 -7.98 7.46
CA SER A 2 4.56 -7.80 7.60
C SER A 2 4.82 -6.34 7.99
N HIS A 3 5.77 -6.11 8.88
CA HIS A 3 6.10 -4.78 9.40
C HIS A 3 7.53 -4.41 9.02
N VAL A 4 7.72 -3.16 8.62
CA VAL A 4 9.04 -2.57 8.36
C VAL A 4 9.15 -1.32 9.21
N ARG A 5 10.18 -1.26 10.06
CA ARG A 5 10.50 -0.09 10.88
C ARG A 5 11.88 0.41 10.53
N MET A 6 12.02 1.70 10.38
CA MET A 6 13.28 2.36 10.07
C MET A 6 13.52 3.47 11.08
N GLY A 7 14.69 3.48 11.69
CA GLY A 7 15.16 4.59 12.51
C GLY A 7 15.73 5.70 11.63
N ASN A 8 15.69 6.93 12.13
CA ASN A 8 16.23 8.10 11.44
C ASN A 8 17.65 8.39 11.96
N ASN A 9 18.60 8.59 11.05
CA ASN A 9 19.99 9.01 11.37
C ASN A 9 20.68 8.18 12.47
N GLY A 10 20.50 6.85 12.44
CA GLY A 10 21.12 5.94 13.42
C GLY A 10 20.29 5.73 14.69
N GLU A 11 19.05 6.21 14.72
CA GLU A 11 18.11 5.89 15.79
C GLU A 11 17.91 4.35 15.89
N GLU A 12 18.02 3.82 17.09
CA GLU A 12 17.86 2.40 17.34
C GLU A 12 16.39 1.99 17.34
N VAL A 13 16.06 0.92 16.61
CA VAL A 13 14.70 0.38 16.55
C VAL A 13 14.58 -0.76 17.57
N PHE A 14 13.93 -0.51 18.70
CA PHE A 14 13.86 -1.44 19.82
C PHE A 14 12.77 -2.51 19.69
N SER A 15 11.76 -2.33 18.88
CA SER A 15 10.65 -3.28 18.73
C SER A 15 10.34 -3.57 17.26
N PRO A 16 10.23 -4.86 16.87
CA PRO A 16 9.83 -5.22 15.51
C PRO A 16 8.33 -5.04 15.26
N LEU A 17 7.51 -5.00 16.32
CA LEU A 17 6.05 -4.86 16.21
C LEU A 17 5.63 -3.42 16.51
N PRO A 18 4.76 -2.83 15.67
CA PRO A 18 4.15 -1.55 15.97
C PRO A 18 3.15 -1.68 17.12
N GLY A 19 2.99 -0.61 17.89
CA GLY A 19 1.86 -0.45 18.80
C GLY A 19 0.65 0.14 18.06
N ASP A 20 -0.47 0.31 18.77
CA ASP A 20 -1.63 1.00 18.24
C ASP A 20 -1.27 2.44 17.83
N ALA A 21 -1.86 2.91 16.75
CA ALA A 21 -1.66 4.26 16.21
C ALA A 21 -0.17 4.64 16.03
N SER A 22 0.68 3.69 15.60
CA SER A 22 2.12 3.91 15.45
C SER A 22 2.65 3.77 14.03
N ASP A 23 1.85 3.28 13.07
CA ASP A 23 2.25 3.12 11.69
C ASP A 23 2.06 4.41 10.90
N ASP A 24 3.10 4.84 10.20
CA ASP A 24 3.06 6.01 9.31
C ASP A 24 2.39 5.69 7.97
N VAL A 25 2.55 4.45 7.48
CA VAL A 25 1.97 3.99 6.21
C VAL A 25 1.49 2.55 6.36
N ILE A 26 0.28 2.29 5.90
CA ILE A 26 -0.26 0.94 5.75
C ILE A 26 -0.54 0.68 4.27
N ILE A 27 -0.05 -0.44 3.75
CA ILE A 27 -0.34 -0.92 2.39
C ILE A 27 -1.13 -2.21 2.52
N ALA A 28 -2.42 -2.13 2.19
CA ALA A 28 -3.32 -3.28 2.23
C ALA A 28 -3.58 -3.80 0.81
N LEU A 29 -3.21 -5.06 0.57
CA LEU A 29 -3.42 -5.72 -0.72
C LEU A 29 -4.85 -6.21 -0.89
N GLU A 30 -5.68 -6.08 0.16
CA GLU A 30 -7.12 -6.35 0.13
C GLU A 30 -7.84 -5.60 1.27
N PRO A 31 -9.15 -5.23 1.08
CA PRO A 31 -9.85 -4.36 2.02
C PRO A 31 -10.02 -4.91 3.43
N GLY A 32 -10.20 -6.22 3.58
CA GLY A 32 -10.37 -6.84 4.90
C GLY A 32 -9.10 -6.79 5.74
N GLU A 33 -7.91 -6.91 5.12
CA GLU A 33 -6.64 -6.70 5.83
C GLU A 33 -6.47 -5.22 6.22
N GLY A 34 -6.91 -4.28 5.36
CA GLY A 34 -6.95 -2.86 5.68
C GLY A 34 -7.75 -2.57 6.94
N LEU A 35 -8.98 -3.11 7.04
CA LEU A 35 -9.81 -2.96 8.23
C LEU A 35 -9.15 -3.56 9.49
N ARG A 36 -8.53 -4.72 9.36
CA ARG A 36 -7.82 -5.36 10.49
C ARG A 36 -6.63 -4.55 10.98
N ALA A 37 -5.94 -3.86 10.07
CA ALA A 37 -4.75 -3.08 10.38
C ALA A 37 -5.04 -1.61 10.76
N LEU A 38 -6.27 -1.13 10.59
CA LEU A 38 -6.62 0.28 10.73
C LEU A 38 -6.24 0.86 12.10
N HIS A 39 -6.35 0.07 13.17
CA HIS A 39 -6.02 0.50 14.54
C HIS A 39 -4.52 0.81 14.72
N LEU A 40 -3.66 0.31 13.84
CA LEU A 40 -2.22 0.57 13.87
C LEU A 40 -1.85 1.91 13.23
N LEU A 41 -2.73 2.47 12.37
CA LEU A 41 -2.43 3.70 11.63
C LEU A 41 -2.42 4.92 12.55
N LYS A 42 -1.36 5.74 12.44
CA LYS A 42 -1.31 7.06 13.08
C LYS A 42 -2.42 7.98 12.56
N PRO A 43 -2.87 8.97 13.34
CA PRO A 43 -3.81 9.99 12.85
C PRO A 43 -3.32 10.75 11.61
N SER A 44 -2.00 10.98 11.50
CA SER A 44 -1.34 11.61 10.34
C SER A 44 -0.87 10.60 9.29
N GLY A 45 -1.08 9.31 9.51
CA GLY A 45 -0.66 8.23 8.64
C GLY A 45 -1.51 8.13 7.38
N VAL A 46 -1.01 7.38 6.40
CA VAL A 46 -1.69 7.13 5.13
C VAL A 46 -1.92 5.63 4.95
N MET A 47 -3.16 5.24 4.70
CA MET A 47 -3.48 3.88 4.28
C MET A 47 -3.75 3.84 2.77
N VAL A 48 -3.08 2.93 2.09
CA VAL A 48 -3.35 2.63 0.68
C VAL A 48 -3.92 1.24 0.59
N VAL A 49 -5.10 1.09 -0.03
CA VAL A 49 -5.82 -0.18 -0.10
C VAL A 49 -6.19 -0.51 -1.55
N ALA A 50 -5.91 -1.75 -1.97
CA ALA A 50 -6.37 -2.25 -3.27
C ALA A 50 -7.90 -2.43 -3.25
N CYS A 51 -8.58 -2.06 -4.34
CA CYS A 51 -10.04 -2.23 -4.44
C CYS A 51 -10.44 -3.68 -4.65
N SER A 52 -9.56 -4.51 -5.22
CA SER A 52 -9.82 -5.92 -5.40
C SER A 52 -9.72 -6.66 -4.06
N GLY A 53 -10.59 -7.65 -3.88
CA GLY A 53 -10.56 -8.50 -2.70
C GLY A 53 -10.57 -9.97 -3.09
N VAL A 54 -9.76 -10.76 -2.41
CA VAL A 54 -9.83 -12.22 -2.49
C VAL A 54 -10.57 -12.71 -1.27
N ALA A 55 -11.76 -13.27 -1.45
CA ALA A 55 -12.51 -13.85 -0.34
C ALA A 55 -11.65 -14.92 0.35
N PRO A 56 -11.48 -14.85 1.69
CA PRO A 56 -10.75 -15.87 2.42
C PRO A 56 -11.40 -17.24 2.15
N THR A 57 -10.58 -18.19 1.73
CA THR A 57 -11.02 -19.57 1.54
C THR A 57 -10.71 -20.32 2.83
N VAL A 58 -11.72 -20.62 3.63
CA VAL A 58 -11.59 -21.52 4.77
C VAL A 58 -12.12 -22.87 4.32
N GLY A 59 -11.23 -23.76 3.91
CA GLY A 59 -11.58 -25.00 3.25
C GLY A 59 -12.21 -24.74 1.86
N ASP A 60 -13.25 -25.50 1.49
CA ASP A 60 -13.95 -25.33 0.20
C ASP A 60 -15.05 -24.24 0.23
N PHE A 61 -15.16 -23.49 1.30
CA PHE A 61 -16.23 -22.49 1.46
C PHE A 61 -15.69 -21.07 1.34
N LYS A 62 -16.16 -20.33 0.32
CA LYS A 62 -16.05 -18.86 0.27
C LYS A 62 -16.96 -18.30 1.36
N SER A 63 -16.42 -17.40 2.19
CA SER A 63 -17.25 -16.70 3.16
C SER A 63 -18.33 -15.88 2.43
N PRO A 64 -19.64 -16.19 2.60
CA PRO A 64 -20.70 -15.46 1.91
C PRO A 64 -20.85 -14.01 2.38
N SER A 65 -20.18 -13.63 3.48
CA SER A 65 -20.22 -12.29 4.06
C SER A 65 -19.06 -11.39 3.60
N TYR A 66 -18.08 -11.90 2.82
CA TYR A 66 -16.97 -11.09 2.34
C TYR A 66 -17.44 -10.17 1.22
N ASN A 67 -17.44 -8.85 1.49
CA ASN A 67 -17.86 -7.83 0.55
C ASN A 67 -16.82 -6.69 0.53
N PRO A 68 -15.89 -6.67 -0.46
CA PRO A 68 -14.85 -5.65 -0.57
C PRO A 68 -15.39 -4.22 -0.59
N ALA A 69 -16.50 -3.98 -1.29
CA ALA A 69 -17.08 -2.64 -1.40
C ALA A 69 -17.52 -2.09 -0.03
N LYS A 70 -18.23 -2.89 0.76
CA LYS A 70 -18.62 -2.50 2.12
C LYS A 70 -17.41 -2.28 3.04
N MET A 71 -16.34 -3.03 2.84
CA MET A 71 -15.11 -2.87 3.62
C MET A 71 -14.41 -1.55 3.26
N ILE A 72 -14.39 -1.19 1.97
CA ILE A 72 -13.86 0.09 1.50
C ILE A 72 -14.71 1.25 2.04
N GLU A 73 -16.04 1.14 1.98
CA GLU A 73 -16.95 2.15 2.58
C GLU A 73 -16.65 2.35 4.07
N ALA A 74 -16.44 1.27 4.82
CA ALA A 74 -16.11 1.34 6.24
C ALA A 74 -14.74 2.00 6.49
N LEU A 75 -13.73 1.69 5.66
CA LEU A 75 -12.42 2.33 5.72
C LEU A 75 -12.52 3.84 5.44
N GLN A 76 -13.25 4.24 4.41
CA GLN A 76 -13.45 5.65 4.06
C GLN A 76 -14.26 6.42 5.13
N ALA A 77 -15.22 5.75 5.77
CA ALA A 77 -16.01 6.32 6.87
C ALA A 77 -15.24 6.41 8.19
N SER A 78 -14.06 5.81 8.32
CA SER A 78 -13.28 5.78 9.57
C SER A 78 -12.70 7.12 9.98
N GLY A 79 -12.62 8.10 9.09
CA GLY A 79 -11.94 9.39 9.29
C GLY A 79 -10.42 9.32 9.09
N ALA A 80 -9.85 8.15 8.83
CA ALA A 80 -8.42 8.01 8.47
C ALA A 80 -8.16 8.47 7.02
N HIS A 81 -6.91 8.84 6.73
CA HIS A 81 -6.51 9.13 5.36
C HIS A 81 -6.35 7.82 4.57
N VAL A 82 -7.41 7.43 3.86
CA VAL A 82 -7.48 6.18 3.08
C VAL A 82 -7.52 6.50 1.59
N VAL A 83 -6.56 5.95 0.85
CA VAL A 83 -6.47 6.02 -0.61
C VAL A 83 -6.82 4.66 -1.20
N VAL A 84 -7.90 4.58 -1.95
CA VAL A 84 -8.33 3.36 -2.64
C VAL A 84 -7.68 3.32 -4.02
N VAL A 85 -7.00 2.24 -4.32
CA VAL A 85 -6.30 2.02 -5.60
C VAL A 85 -7.12 1.06 -6.45
N ASP A 86 -7.44 1.46 -7.67
CA ASP A 86 -8.00 0.55 -8.69
C ASP A 86 -6.87 -0.33 -9.25
N ASP A 87 -6.48 -1.31 -8.46
CA ASP A 87 -5.42 -2.25 -8.79
C ASP A 87 -5.79 -3.15 -9.99
N VAL A 88 -7.07 -3.34 -10.24
CA VAL A 88 -7.56 -4.11 -11.39
C VAL A 88 -7.27 -3.34 -12.67
N ALA A 89 -7.72 -2.09 -12.77
CA ALA A 89 -7.48 -1.26 -13.95
C ALA A 89 -5.98 -1.06 -14.22
N LEU A 90 -5.18 -0.82 -13.17
CA LEU A 90 -3.72 -0.65 -13.30
C LEU A 90 -3.02 -1.94 -13.75
N CYS A 91 -3.40 -3.09 -13.21
CA CYS A 91 -2.86 -4.37 -13.63
C CYS A 91 -3.26 -4.72 -15.06
N ASP A 92 -4.48 -4.41 -15.47
CA ASP A 92 -4.97 -4.63 -16.84
C ASP A 92 -4.23 -3.72 -17.84
N ALA A 93 -4.04 -2.45 -17.52
CA ALA A 93 -3.24 -1.52 -18.33
C ALA A 93 -1.77 -1.94 -18.45
N LEU A 94 -1.23 -2.57 -17.41
CA LEU A 94 0.12 -3.14 -17.41
C LEU A 94 0.18 -4.47 -18.17
N GLY A 95 -0.93 -5.18 -18.30
CA GLY A 95 -1.01 -6.54 -18.84
C GLY A 95 -0.49 -7.62 -17.88
N SER A 96 -0.36 -7.32 -16.59
CA SER A 96 0.20 -8.26 -15.61
C SER A 96 -0.15 -7.92 -14.16
N ARG A 97 -0.63 -8.90 -13.41
CA ARG A 97 -0.79 -8.77 -11.94
C ARG A 97 0.52 -9.02 -11.14
N LYS A 98 1.61 -9.42 -11.82
CA LYS A 98 2.89 -9.72 -11.13
C LYS A 98 3.55 -8.48 -10.53
N ALA A 99 3.18 -7.29 -10.97
CA ALA A 99 3.68 -6.03 -10.44
C ALA A 99 2.71 -5.36 -9.43
N LEU A 100 1.68 -6.07 -8.94
CA LEU A 100 0.72 -5.52 -7.98
C LEU A 100 1.42 -4.90 -6.76
N ASN A 101 2.42 -5.57 -6.21
CA ASN A 101 3.16 -5.05 -5.06
C ASN A 101 3.86 -3.71 -5.38
N ILE A 102 4.38 -3.57 -6.60
CA ILE A 102 5.02 -2.32 -7.06
C ILE A 102 3.98 -1.23 -7.29
N ILE A 103 2.83 -1.56 -7.86
CA ILE A 103 1.70 -0.63 -8.01
C ILE A 103 1.29 -0.10 -6.65
N MET A 104 1.06 -0.97 -5.67
CA MET A 104 0.62 -0.58 -4.34
C MET A 104 1.67 0.24 -3.59
N LEU A 105 2.96 -0.13 -3.69
CA LEU A 105 4.05 0.64 -3.09
C LEU A 105 4.20 2.03 -3.75
N ALA A 106 4.13 2.11 -5.08
CA ALA A 106 4.16 3.39 -5.80
C ALA A 106 2.95 4.27 -5.42
N SER A 107 1.77 3.68 -5.29
CA SER A 107 0.57 4.39 -4.83
C SER A 107 0.72 4.93 -3.40
N ALA A 108 1.38 4.17 -2.52
CA ALA A 108 1.67 4.63 -1.16
C ALA A 108 2.65 5.82 -1.18
N LEU A 109 3.73 5.75 -1.95
CA LEU A 109 4.68 6.87 -2.09
C LEU A 109 4.00 8.11 -2.69
N LYS A 110 3.14 7.94 -3.69
CA LYS A 110 2.37 9.04 -4.26
C LYS A 110 1.45 9.69 -3.22
N ALA A 111 0.70 8.88 -2.47
CA ALA A 111 -0.23 9.35 -1.45
C ALA A 111 0.49 10.05 -0.28
N VAL A 112 1.62 9.51 0.18
CA VAL A 112 2.45 10.12 1.23
C VAL A 112 2.97 11.49 0.78
N ASN A 113 3.34 11.66 -0.48
CA ASN A 113 3.89 12.90 -1.03
C ASN A 113 2.83 13.87 -1.59
N ALA A 114 1.55 13.52 -1.52
CA ALA A 114 0.47 14.38 -1.97
C ALA A 114 0.46 15.72 -1.17
N PRO A 115 0.06 16.84 -1.81
CA PRO A 115 0.07 18.16 -1.16
C PRO A 115 -0.70 18.21 0.15
N GLU A 116 -1.81 17.49 0.23
CA GLU A 116 -2.70 17.39 1.40
C GLU A 116 -2.21 16.42 2.48
N SER A 117 -1.19 15.60 2.20
CA SER A 117 -0.68 14.60 3.13
C SER A 117 -0.03 15.25 4.36
N GLN A 118 -0.43 14.78 5.54
CA GLN A 118 0.15 15.15 6.82
C GLN A 118 1.20 14.14 7.30
N SER A 119 1.57 13.17 6.47
CA SER A 119 2.54 12.15 6.82
C SER A 119 3.92 12.74 7.11
N ALA A 120 4.53 12.29 8.21
CA ALA A 120 5.91 12.64 8.55
C ALA A 120 6.93 12.10 7.53
N LEU A 121 6.52 11.16 6.68
CA LEU A 121 7.36 10.59 5.61
C LEU A 121 7.31 11.39 4.30
N ARG A 122 6.56 12.49 4.24
CA ARG A 122 6.48 13.34 3.06
C ARG A 122 7.87 13.89 2.70
N GLY A 123 8.31 13.66 1.47
CA GLY A 123 9.62 14.06 0.97
C GLY A 123 10.80 13.18 1.40
N VAL A 124 10.56 12.15 2.24
CA VAL A 124 11.63 11.23 2.67
C VAL A 124 11.95 10.21 1.59
N LEU A 125 10.92 9.67 0.94
CA LEU A 125 11.04 8.75 -0.19
C LEU A 125 10.06 9.18 -1.29
N THR A 126 10.53 9.13 -2.54
CA THR A 126 9.77 9.58 -3.71
C THR A 126 9.61 8.47 -4.75
N LEU A 127 8.78 8.72 -5.77
CA LEU A 127 8.70 7.80 -6.92
C LEU A 127 10.02 7.74 -7.70
N ASP A 128 10.82 8.81 -7.71
CA ASP A 128 12.13 8.81 -8.38
C ASP A 128 13.13 7.93 -7.64
N ASP A 129 13.13 7.95 -6.30
CA ASP A 129 13.93 7.01 -5.50
C ASP A 129 13.51 5.56 -5.79
N MET A 130 12.21 5.31 -5.90
CA MET A 130 11.71 3.98 -6.26
C MET A 130 12.19 3.55 -7.64
N ARG A 131 12.16 4.44 -8.65
CA ARG A 131 12.69 4.17 -10.00
C ARG A 131 14.17 3.83 -9.96
N ALA A 132 14.94 4.56 -9.17
CA ALA A 132 16.38 4.34 -9.05
C ALA A 132 16.75 2.99 -8.46
N VAL A 133 15.97 2.48 -7.49
CA VAL A 133 16.27 1.21 -6.81
C VAL A 133 15.67 -0.04 -7.48
N VAL A 134 14.60 0.10 -8.27
CA VAL A 134 13.95 -1.04 -8.95
C VAL A 134 14.95 -1.91 -9.73
N PRO A 135 15.89 -1.38 -10.53
CA PRO A 135 16.85 -2.21 -11.27
C PRO A 135 17.74 -3.07 -10.38
N ALA A 136 18.04 -2.61 -9.16
CA ALA A 136 18.88 -3.34 -8.21
C ALA A 136 18.08 -4.38 -7.39
N CYS A 137 16.78 -4.17 -7.22
CA CYS A 137 15.93 -4.98 -6.33
C CYS A 137 15.19 -6.11 -7.04
N VAL A 138 14.97 -6.02 -8.37
CA VAL A 138 14.20 -7.02 -9.12
C VAL A 138 15.08 -7.73 -10.16
N LYS A 139 14.69 -8.97 -10.52
CA LYS A 139 15.38 -9.69 -11.61
C LYS A 139 15.28 -8.91 -12.92
N GLY A 140 16.36 -8.84 -13.70
CA GLY A 140 16.47 -8.01 -14.90
C GLY A 140 15.29 -8.09 -15.86
N ARG A 141 14.74 -9.30 -16.09
CA ARG A 141 13.55 -9.53 -16.94
C ARG A 141 12.26 -8.84 -16.47
N PHE A 142 12.21 -8.36 -15.23
CA PHE A 142 11.04 -7.68 -14.64
C PHE A 142 11.25 -6.18 -14.46
N VAL A 143 12.45 -5.65 -14.71
CA VAL A 143 12.77 -4.23 -14.47
C VAL A 143 11.84 -3.33 -15.28
N GLU A 144 11.75 -3.54 -16.59
CA GLU A 144 10.92 -2.73 -17.48
C GLU A 144 9.45 -2.72 -17.05
N MET A 145 8.90 -3.91 -16.74
CA MET A 145 7.52 -4.04 -16.27
C MET A 145 7.27 -3.25 -14.97
N ASN A 146 8.21 -3.33 -14.04
CA ASN A 146 8.07 -2.62 -12.75
C ASN A 146 8.23 -1.10 -12.91
N LEU A 147 9.14 -0.62 -13.77
CA LEU A 147 9.26 0.81 -14.09
C LEU A 147 8.00 1.34 -14.77
N ARG A 148 7.40 0.57 -15.69
CA ARG A 148 6.10 0.93 -16.29
C ARG A 148 5.00 0.99 -15.25
N ALA A 149 4.98 0.09 -14.27
CA ALA A 149 4.00 0.13 -13.18
C ALA A 149 4.11 1.43 -12.36
N VAL A 150 5.32 1.87 -12.04
CA VAL A 150 5.54 3.16 -11.35
C VAL A 150 5.02 4.34 -12.20
N SER A 151 5.31 4.35 -13.50
CA SER A 151 4.85 5.42 -14.42
C SER A 151 3.33 5.44 -14.58
N LEU A 152 2.67 4.28 -14.61
CA LEU A 152 1.21 4.20 -14.65
C LEU A 152 0.58 4.82 -13.40
N VAL A 153 1.12 4.53 -12.21
CA VAL A 153 0.63 5.11 -10.95
C VAL A 153 0.83 6.62 -10.90
N GLU A 154 1.93 7.13 -11.44
CA GLU A 154 2.19 8.57 -11.49
C GLU A 154 1.18 9.32 -12.36
N GLY A 155 0.73 8.71 -13.45
CA GLY A 155 -0.14 9.33 -14.46
C GLY A 155 -1.65 9.34 -14.14
N VAL A 156 -2.09 8.69 -13.05
CA VAL A 156 -3.51 8.61 -12.66
C VAL A 156 -3.89 9.53 -11.51
#